data_e2a735611f1c6758886130f64be7527a
#
_entry.id   e2a735611f1c6758886130f64be7527a
#
_cell.length_a   1.000
_cell.length_b   1.000
_cell.length_c   1.000
_cell.angle_alpha   90.00
_cell.angle_beta   90.00
_cell.angle_gamma   90.00
#
_symmetry.space_group_name_H-M   'P 1'
#
loop_
_entity.id
_entity.type
_entity.pdbx_description
1 polymer ?
#
loop_
_entity_poly.entity_id
_entity_poly.type
_entity_poly.pdbx_seq_one_letter_code
_entity_poly.pdbx_strand_id
1 'polypeptide(L)'
;VESLGRTFPVTVEYQRFAYNEAIEVQAAGGVRQVVEETDGDVLVFLPGVGEIRRTEELLADDADRSEWALLPLYGDMSLDEQQRVLRPLDRRKIVLATNVAETSLTIDGITAVVDSGWARVNRLDPWLGLNRLELTRISKASAEQRAGRAGRTKPGRCLRLWTERDQQSLRDFELPEIARVDLSDAVLQL
;
A
#
# COMPACT_ATOMS: atom_id res chain seq x y z
N VAL A 1 0.03 -8.82 -26.01
CA VAL A 1 -1.32 -9.26 -25.62
C VAL A 1 -1.88 -8.17 -24.74
N GLU A 2 -2.71 -7.28 -25.29
CA GLU A 2 -3.46 -6.30 -24.49
C GLU A 2 -4.61 -7.06 -23.81
N SER A 3 -4.51 -7.24 -22.51
CA SER A 3 -5.63 -7.67 -21.69
C SER A 3 -6.46 -6.42 -21.37
N LEU A 4 -7.58 -6.26 -22.06
CA LEU A 4 -8.63 -5.31 -21.68
C LEU A 4 -9.37 -5.86 -20.44
N GLY A 5 -8.66 -5.94 -19.31
CA GLY A 5 -9.30 -6.15 -18.02
C GLY A 5 -10.27 -4.99 -17.79
N ARG A 6 -11.56 -5.28 -17.62
CA ARG A 6 -12.54 -4.26 -17.24
C ARG A 6 -12.13 -3.70 -15.88
N THR A 7 -11.58 -2.49 -15.89
CA THR A 7 -11.35 -1.72 -14.68
C THR A 7 -12.55 -0.82 -14.44
N PHE A 8 -13.06 -0.84 -13.23
CA PHE A 8 -14.14 0.07 -12.81
C PHE A 8 -13.54 1.43 -12.41
N PRO A 9 -14.34 2.51 -12.47
CA PRO A 9 -13.86 3.82 -12.04
C PRO A 9 -13.49 3.83 -10.56
N VAL A 10 -12.41 4.53 -10.22
CA VAL A 10 -11.96 4.77 -8.86
C VAL A 10 -12.04 6.26 -8.57
N THR A 11 -12.80 6.63 -7.54
CA THR A 11 -12.82 8.00 -7.02
C THR A 11 -11.60 8.21 -6.15
N VAL A 12 -10.73 9.14 -6.55
CA VAL A 12 -9.52 9.49 -5.81
C VAL A 12 -9.76 10.76 -5.00
N GLU A 13 -9.46 10.69 -3.72
CA GLU A 13 -9.57 11.80 -2.79
C GLU A 13 -8.24 12.07 -2.10
N TYR A 14 -8.04 13.32 -1.71
CA TYR A 14 -6.83 13.80 -1.06
C TYR A 14 -7.17 14.40 0.30
N GLN A 15 -6.21 14.39 1.20
CA GLN A 15 -6.33 15.18 2.43
C GLN A 15 -6.35 16.66 2.11
N ARG A 16 -7.20 17.42 2.83
CA ARG A 16 -7.30 18.87 2.65
C ARG A 16 -6.06 19.62 3.17
N PHE A 17 -5.43 19.08 4.21
CA PHE A 17 -4.28 19.67 4.87
C PHE A 17 -3.19 18.63 5.07
N ALA A 18 -1.93 19.08 5.05
CA ALA A 18 -0.83 18.21 5.46
C ALA A 18 -0.90 18.03 6.99
N TYR A 19 -0.96 16.78 7.44
CA TYR A 19 -0.90 16.45 8.85
C TYR A 19 0.56 16.17 9.26
N ASN A 20 0.92 16.65 10.45
CA ASN A 20 2.24 16.37 11.04
C ASN A 20 2.18 15.21 12.05
N GLU A 21 1.28 14.25 11.78
CA GLU A 21 1.09 13.05 12.58
C GLU A 21 1.90 11.89 11.99
N ALA A 22 2.15 10.89 12.82
CA ALA A 22 2.80 9.66 12.37
C ALA A 22 1.97 8.96 11.29
N ILE A 23 2.65 8.28 10.36
CA ILE A 23 2.00 7.61 9.19
C ILE A 23 0.92 6.63 9.64
N GLU A 24 1.19 5.86 10.69
CA GLU A 24 0.26 4.88 11.25
C GLU A 24 -1.01 5.51 11.82
N VAL A 25 -0.91 6.69 12.44
CA VAL A 25 -2.06 7.44 12.97
C VAL A 25 -2.93 7.94 11.82
N GLN A 26 -2.31 8.52 10.80
CA GLN A 26 -3.02 8.97 9.59
C GLN A 26 -3.69 7.79 8.88
N ALA A 27 -3.02 6.64 8.78
CA ALA A 27 -3.54 5.44 8.15
C ALA A 27 -4.75 4.89 8.91
N ALA A 28 -4.69 4.80 10.24
CA ALA A 28 -5.81 4.37 11.06
C ALA A 28 -7.01 5.31 10.93
N GLY A 29 -6.80 6.64 10.92
CA GLY A 29 -7.83 7.62 10.64
C GLY A 29 -8.46 7.45 9.26
N GLY A 30 -7.63 7.23 8.24
CA GLY A 30 -8.09 6.97 6.87
C GLY A 30 -8.91 5.68 6.75
N VAL A 31 -8.53 4.61 7.45
CA VAL A 31 -9.33 3.37 7.51
C VAL A 31 -10.72 3.66 8.10
N ARG A 32 -10.79 4.33 9.26
CA ARG A 32 -12.08 4.69 9.89
C ARG A 32 -12.98 5.48 8.95
N GLN A 33 -12.40 6.42 8.20
CA GLN A 33 -13.15 7.21 7.21
C GLN A 33 -13.70 6.33 6.08
N VAL A 34 -12.87 5.53 5.42
CA VAL A 34 -13.31 4.77 4.22
C VAL A 34 -14.27 3.64 4.55
N VAL A 35 -14.20 3.06 5.76
CA VAL A 35 -15.12 1.97 6.17
C VAL A 35 -16.54 2.45 6.39
N GLU A 36 -16.75 3.72 6.75
CA GLU A 36 -18.08 4.34 6.87
C GLU A 36 -18.76 4.55 5.50
N GLU A 37 -17.95 4.65 4.45
CA GLU A 37 -18.41 5.07 3.12
C GLU A 37 -18.39 3.93 2.09
N THR A 38 -17.88 2.76 2.45
CA THR A 38 -17.73 1.59 1.55
C THR A 38 -18.06 0.28 2.27
N ASP A 39 -18.56 -0.72 1.54
CA ASP A 39 -18.96 -2.02 2.11
C ASP A 39 -17.94 -3.15 1.87
N GLY A 40 -17.02 -2.99 0.94
CA GLY A 40 -16.04 -4.04 0.61
C GLY A 40 -14.76 -3.96 1.43
N ASP A 41 -13.83 -4.84 1.11
CA ASP A 41 -12.53 -4.91 1.76
C ASP A 41 -11.70 -3.64 1.51
N VAL A 42 -10.82 -3.34 2.44
CA VAL A 42 -9.93 -2.17 2.40
C VAL A 42 -8.48 -2.62 2.27
N LEU A 43 -7.72 -1.99 1.38
CA LEU A 43 -6.28 -2.16 1.26
C LEU A 43 -5.56 -0.88 1.70
N VAL A 44 -4.66 -1.02 2.67
CA VAL A 44 -3.90 0.10 3.24
C VAL A 44 -2.44 -0.04 2.84
N PHE A 45 -1.89 0.94 2.13
CA PHE A 45 -0.47 0.97 1.77
C PHE A 45 0.36 1.69 2.82
N LEU A 46 1.29 0.96 3.42
CA LEU A 46 2.20 1.41 4.47
C LEU A 46 3.65 1.15 4.06
N PRO A 47 4.62 1.96 4.54
CA PRO A 47 5.99 1.83 4.09
C PRO A 47 6.72 0.60 4.61
N GLY A 48 6.29 0.00 5.71
CA GLY A 48 7.00 -1.15 6.27
C GLY A 48 6.27 -1.84 7.42
N VAL A 49 6.86 -2.94 7.90
CA VAL A 49 6.29 -3.80 8.95
C VAL A 49 6.07 -3.05 10.27
N GLY A 50 6.94 -2.10 10.60
CA GLY A 50 6.78 -1.29 11.81
C GLY A 50 5.50 -0.46 11.79
N GLU A 51 5.22 0.22 10.68
CA GLU A 51 4.00 1.00 10.49
C GLU A 51 2.76 0.09 10.41
N ILE A 52 2.88 -1.09 9.80
CA ILE A 52 1.80 -2.10 9.76
C ILE A 52 1.40 -2.49 11.18
N ARG A 53 2.35 -2.89 12.03
CA ARG A 53 2.07 -3.31 13.40
C ARG A 53 1.44 -2.19 14.25
N ARG A 54 1.98 -0.97 14.17
CA ARG A 54 1.41 0.16 14.90
C ARG A 54 0.01 0.54 14.40
N THR A 55 -0.25 0.45 13.09
CA THR A 55 -1.60 0.66 12.55
C THR A 55 -2.56 -0.43 13.01
N GLU A 56 -2.12 -1.68 13.07
CA GLU A 56 -2.89 -2.82 13.60
C GLU A 56 -3.27 -2.60 15.07
N GLU A 57 -2.31 -2.21 15.91
CA GLU A 57 -2.54 -1.85 17.32
C GLU A 57 -3.57 -0.71 17.46
N LEU A 58 -3.47 0.33 16.64
CA LEU A 58 -4.40 1.48 16.66
C LEU A 58 -5.82 1.13 16.20
N LEU A 59 -5.99 0.06 15.42
CA LEU A 59 -7.28 -0.39 14.88
C LEU A 59 -7.85 -1.60 15.63
N ALA A 60 -7.13 -2.17 16.61
CA ALA A 60 -7.53 -3.40 17.29
C ALA A 60 -8.94 -3.31 17.92
N ASP A 61 -9.20 -2.24 18.69
CA ASP A 61 -10.49 -2.02 19.34
C ASP A 61 -11.63 -1.80 18.32
N ASP A 62 -11.34 -1.15 17.19
CA ASP A 62 -12.32 -0.95 16.11
C ASP A 62 -12.62 -2.26 15.40
N ALA A 63 -11.59 -3.09 15.18
CA ALA A 63 -11.71 -4.38 14.54
C ALA A 63 -12.56 -5.35 15.37
N ASP A 64 -12.34 -5.38 16.69
CA ASP A 64 -13.11 -6.23 17.60
C ASP A 64 -14.59 -5.83 17.64
N ARG A 65 -14.87 -4.52 17.72
CA ARG A 65 -16.25 -4.00 17.74
C ARG A 65 -17.01 -4.20 16.44
N SER A 66 -16.30 -4.13 15.31
CA SER A 66 -16.90 -4.16 13.97
C SER A 66 -16.71 -5.51 13.27
N GLU A 67 -16.14 -6.51 13.94
CA GLU A 67 -15.82 -7.83 13.41
C GLU A 67 -14.94 -7.80 12.14
N TRP A 68 -14.01 -6.82 12.04
CA TRP A 68 -13.08 -6.78 10.93
C TRP A 68 -11.94 -7.79 11.11
N ALA A 69 -11.40 -8.28 9.99
CA ALA A 69 -10.15 -9.03 9.97
C ALA A 69 -9.00 -8.08 9.60
N LEU A 70 -8.14 -7.74 10.56
CA LEU A 70 -6.88 -7.06 10.28
C LEU A 70 -5.87 -8.07 9.77
N LEU A 71 -5.33 -7.85 8.58
CA LEU A 71 -4.47 -8.80 7.88
C LEU A 71 -3.19 -8.10 7.42
N PRO A 72 -2.03 -8.36 8.05
CA PRO A 72 -0.76 -7.84 7.57
C PRO A 72 -0.33 -8.55 6.27
N LEU A 73 0.32 -7.80 5.35
CA LEU A 73 0.83 -8.33 4.08
C LEU A 73 2.15 -7.63 3.69
N TYR A 74 3.27 -8.35 3.77
CA TYR A 74 4.60 -7.84 3.43
C TYR A 74 5.49 -8.95 2.85
N GLY A 75 6.60 -8.57 2.23
CA GLY A 75 7.42 -9.46 1.41
C GLY A 75 8.05 -10.63 2.16
N ASP A 76 8.43 -10.47 3.43
CA ASP A 76 9.11 -11.49 4.23
C ASP A 76 8.17 -12.58 4.80
N MET A 77 6.85 -12.46 4.54
CA MET A 77 5.88 -13.49 4.93
C MET A 77 6.04 -14.74 4.07
N SER A 78 5.82 -15.92 4.69
CA SER A 78 5.75 -17.17 3.95
C SER A 78 4.61 -17.17 2.93
N LEU A 79 4.72 -18.00 1.88
CA LEU A 79 3.68 -18.12 0.87
C LEU A 79 2.32 -18.52 1.46
N ASP A 80 2.32 -19.38 2.49
CA ASP A 80 1.10 -19.80 3.18
C ASP A 80 0.42 -18.66 3.91
N GLU A 81 1.18 -17.78 4.57
CA GLU A 81 0.66 -16.59 5.23
C GLU A 81 0.08 -15.60 4.22
N GLN A 82 0.80 -15.34 3.12
CA GLN A 82 0.30 -14.49 2.05
C GLN A 82 -0.99 -15.05 1.44
N GLN A 83 -1.07 -16.38 1.20
CA GLN A 83 -2.27 -17.01 0.68
C GLN A 83 -3.49 -16.88 1.62
N ARG A 84 -3.28 -16.88 2.94
CA ARG A 84 -4.38 -16.64 3.91
C ARG A 84 -5.02 -15.27 3.73
N VAL A 85 -4.22 -14.23 3.46
CA VAL A 85 -4.73 -12.88 3.20
C VAL A 85 -5.58 -12.83 1.92
N LEU A 86 -5.22 -13.64 0.91
CA LEU A 86 -5.92 -13.68 -0.38
C LEU A 86 -7.26 -14.41 -0.32
N ARG A 87 -7.45 -15.33 0.64
CA ARG A 87 -8.70 -16.12 0.75
C ARG A 87 -9.89 -15.23 1.11
N PRO A 88 -11.08 -15.51 0.58
CA PRO A 88 -12.32 -14.90 1.04
C PRO A 88 -12.55 -15.18 2.53
N LEU A 89 -13.11 -14.22 3.25
CA LEU A 89 -13.54 -14.37 4.64
C LEU A 89 -15.01 -13.95 4.75
N ASP A 90 -15.71 -14.49 5.75
CA ASP A 90 -17.10 -14.12 6.04
C ASP A 90 -17.25 -12.74 6.70
N ARG A 91 -16.13 -12.08 6.96
CA ARG A 91 -16.05 -10.75 7.56
C ARG A 91 -15.18 -9.83 6.73
N ARG A 92 -15.39 -8.54 6.86
CA ARG A 92 -14.67 -7.49 6.14
C ARG A 92 -13.17 -7.54 6.44
N LYS A 93 -12.34 -7.54 5.39
CA LYS A 93 -10.88 -7.50 5.51
C LYS A 93 -10.37 -6.08 5.47
N ILE A 94 -9.46 -5.76 6.38
CA ILE A 94 -8.59 -4.58 6.32
C ILE A 94 -7.17 -5.09 6.14
N VAL A 95 -6.67 -5.04 4.91
CA VAL A 95 -5.33 -5.55 4.56
C VAL A 95 -4.31 -4.43 4.72
N LEU A 96 -3.39 -4.59 5.67
CA LEU A 96 -2.30 -3.63 5.94
C LEU A 96 -1.06 -4.09 5.19
N ALA A 97 -0.72 -3.44 4.07
CA ALA A 97 0.26 -3.96 3.13
C ALA A 97 1.42 -3.01 2.86
N THR A 98 2.59 -3.57 2.55
CA THR A 98 3.66 -2.84 1.88
C THR A 98 3.42 -2.79 0.37
N ASN A 99 4.39 -2.29 -0.40
CA ASN A 99 4.36 -2.27 -1.86
C ASN A 99 4.24 -3.67 -2.52
N VAL A 100 4.33 -4.78 -1.78
CA VAL A 100 4.07 -6.13 -2.27
C VAL A 100 2.66 -6.26 -2.87
N ALA A 101 1.70 -5.54 -2.33
CA ALA A 101 0.32 -5.51 -2.83
C ALA A 101 0.14 -4.58 -4.05
N GLU A 102 1.17 -3.86 -4.49
CA GLU A 102 1.07 -2.92 -5.62
C GLU A 102 1.01 -3.64 -6.98
N THR A 103 1.82 -4.67 -7.19
CA THR A 103 1.92 -5.37 -8.49
C THR A 103 1.74 -6.88 -8.39
N SER A 104 2.31 -7.53 -7.37
CA SER A 104 2.57 -8.97 -7.37
C SER A 104 1.36 -9.84 -6.99
N LEU A 105 0.39 -9.29 -6.25
CA LEU A 105 -0.73 -10.05 -5.70
C LEU A 105 -2.07 -9.46 -6.12
N THR A 106 -3.02 -10.33 -6.45
CA THR A 106 -4.42 -9.93 -6.65
C THR A 106 -5.21 -10.27 -5.40
N ILE A 107 -5.79 -9.24 -4.78
CA ILE A 107 -6.66 -9.38 -3.61
C ILE A 107 -8.07 -9.07 -4.08
N ASP A 108 -8.92 -10.08 -4.10
CA ASP A 108 -10.31 -9.91 -4.49
C ASP A 108 -11.12 -9.22 -3.38
N GLY A 109 -12.17 -8.50 -3.77
CA GLY A 109 -13.06 -7.85 -2.82
C GLY A 109 -12.65 -6.44 -2.39
N ILE A 110 -11.45 -5.96 -2.76
CA ILE A 110 -11.00 -4.61 -2.44
C ILE A 110 -11.85 -3.56 -3.16
N THR A 111 -12.48 -2.69 -2.40
CA THR A 111 -13.29 -1.55 -2.89
C THR A 111 -12.79 -0.21 -2.40
N ALA A 112 -11.95 -0.21 -1.38
CA ALA A 112 -11.30 0.99 -0.88
C ALA A 112 -9.79 0.81 -0.74
N VAL A 113 -9.06 1.86 -1.04
CA VAL A 113 -7.61 1.96 -0.82
C VAL A 113 -7.34 3.16 0.08
N VAL A 114 -6.51 2.97 1.10
CA VAL A 114 -5.90 4.05 1.89
C VAL A 114 -4.40 4.04 1.57
N ASP A 115 -3.90 5.11 0.98
CA ASP A 115 -2.50 5.19 0.55
C ASP A 115 -1.74 6.22 1.37
N SER A 116 -0.72 5.79 2.11
CA SER A 116 0.16 6.69 2.88
C SER A 116 1.04 7.57 2.00
N GLY A 117 1.26 7.21 0.74
CA GLY A 117 2.18 7.90 -0.18
C GLY A 117 3.66 7.63 0.09
N TRP A 118 3.97 6.65 0.93
CA TRP A 118 5.33 6.29 1.31
C TRP A 118 5.65 4.83 0.99
N ALA A 119 6.93 4.57 0.73
CA ALA A 119 7.48 3.22 0.57
C ALA A 119 8.91 3.16 1.12
N ARG A 120 9.36 1.95 1.50
CA ARG A 120 10.79 1.68 1.69
C ARG A 120 11.33 1.03 0.43
N VAL A 121 12.41 1.61 -0.08
CA VAL A 121 13.10 1.11 -1.27
C VAL A 121 14.56 0.83 -0.94
N ASN A 122 15.10 -0.23 -1.52
CA ASN A 122 16.53 -0.50 -1.45
C ASN A 122 17.30 0.55 -2.25
N ARG A 123 18.30 1.14 -1.63
CA ARG A 123 19.25 2.04 -2.26
C ARG A 123 20.66 1.70 -1.80
N LEU A 124 21.58 1.66 -2.75
CA LEU A 124 22.99 1.51 -2.45
C LEU A 124 23.49 2.75 -1.70
N ASP A 125 24.05 2.56 -0.52
CA ASP A 125 24.82 3.57 0.18
C ASP A 125 26.25 3.58 -0.42
N PRO A 126 26.63 4.62 -1.17
CA PRO A 126 27.92 4.63 -1.87
C PRO A 126 29.13 4.73 -0.93
N TRP A 127 28.93 5.13 0.32
CA TRP A 127 29.99 5.23 1.32
C TRP A 127 30.25 3.90 2.04
N LEU A 128 29.20 3.13 2.25
CA LEU A 128 29.29 1.84 2.95
C LEU A 128 29.34 0.65 1.99
N GLY A 129 29.01 0.83 0.71
CA GLY A 129 28.91 -0.25 -0.27
C GLY A 129 27.80 -1.26 0.06
N LEU A 130 26.81 -0.88 0.87
CA LEU A 130 25.73 -1.75 1.34
C LEU A 130 24.35 -1.22 0.89
N ASN A 131 23.45 -2.13 0.58
CA ASN A 131 22.06 -1.79 0.33
C ASN A 131 21.38 -1.39 1.63
N ARG A 132 20.70 -0.24 1.62
CA ARG A 132 19.93 0.30 2.74
C ARG A 132 18.48 0.53 2.33
N LEU A 133 17.55 0.17 3.21
CA LEU A 133 16.14 0.52 3.06
C LEU A 133 15.92 2.00 3.43
N GLU A 134 15.57 2.80 2.45
CA GLU A 134 15.29 4.23 2.62
C GLU A 134 13.79 4.50 2.51
N LEU A 135 13.25 5.26 3.47
CA LEU A 135 11.87 5.75 3.41
C LEU A 135 11.79 6.88 2.38
N THR A 136 10.95 6.72 1.38
CA THR A 136 10.80 7.71 0.29
C THR A 136 9.34 7.88 -0.11
N ARG A 137 9.03 9.05 -0.70
CA ARG A 137 7.74 9.26 -1.36
C ARG A 137 7.65 8.40 -2.60
N ILE A 138 6.46 7.84 -2.84
CA ILE A 138 6.17 7.09 -4.07
C ILE A 138 6.11 8.01 -5.30
N SER A 139 6.12 7.44 -6.50
CA SER A 139 5.89 8.16 -7.74
C SER A 139 4.39 8.31 -8.05
N LYS A 140 4.06 9.17 -9.01
CA LYS A 140 2.69 9.29 -9.54
C LYS A 140 2.22 7.96 -10.13
N ALA A 141 3.09 7.26 -10.87
CA ALA A 141 2.78 5.95 -11.46
C ALA A 141 2.43 4.92 -10.37
N SER A 142 3.20 4.85 -9.28
CA SER A 142 2.90 3.98 -8.14
C SER A 142 1.58 4.36 -7.48
N ALA A 143 1.31 5.66 -7.26
CA ALA A 143 0.06 6.13 -6.69
C ALA A 143 -1.17 5.72 -7.54
N GLU A 144 -1.06 5.76 -8.88
CA GLU A 144 -2.11 5.30 -9.78
C GLU A 144 -2.28 3.77 -9.73
N GLN A 145 -1.20 3.01 -9.70
CA GLN A 145 -1.27 1.55 -9.57
C GLN A 145 -1.94 1.13 -8.27
N ARG A 146 -1.60 1.79 -7.14
CA ARG A 146 -2.21 1.56 -5.84
C ARG A 146 -3.70 1.89 -5.85
N ALA A 147 -4.08 3.05 -6.37
CA ALA A 147 -5.49 3.44 -6.51
C ALA A 147 -6.28 2.43 -7.36
N GLY A 148 -5.70 1.93 -8.45
CA GLY A 148 -6.31 0.93 -9.33
C GLY A 148 -6.67 -0.38 -8.64
N ARG A 149 -6.13 -0.66 -7.45
CA ARG A 149 -6.50 -1.84 -6.67
C ARG A 149 -7.95 -1.82 -6.20
N ALA A 150 -8.53 -0.64 -5.98
CA ALA A 150 -9.93 -0.49 -5.58
C ALA A 150 -10.93 -0.77 -6.72
N GLY A 151 -10.51 -0.60 -7.99
CA GLY A 151 -11.39 -0.67 -9.17
C GLY A 151 -11.40 -2.02 -9.90
N ARG A 152 -10.99 -3.13 -9.29
CA ARG A 152 -10.88 -4.41 -10.01
C ARG A 152 -12.18 -5.16 -10.19
N THR A 153 -13.05 -5.15 -9.19
CA THR A 153 -14.30 -5.94 -9.17
C THR A 153 -15.56 -5.09 -9.28
N LYS A 154 -15.52 -3.87 -8.77
CA LYS A 154 -16.62 -2.88 -8.78
C LYS A 154 -16.04 -1.46 -8.66
N PRO A 155 -16.85 -0.39 -8.85
CA PRO A 155 -16.39 0.97 -8.60
C PRO A 155 -15.78 1.10 -7.20
N GLY A 156 -14.67 1.79 -7.10
CA GLY A 156 -13.88 1.86 -5.89
C GLY A 156 -13.54 3.28 -5.47
N ARG A 157 -12.89 3.40 -4.31
CA ARG A 157 -12.43 4.65 -3.72
C ARG A 157 -10.98 4.54 -3.28
N CYS A 158 -10.23 5.61 -3.48
CA CYS A 158 -8.86 5.73 -2.99
C CYS A 158 -8.70 7.03 -2.19
N LEU A 159 -8.39 6.89 -0.91
CA LEU A 159 -8.03 8.01 -0.03
C LEU A 159 -6.50 8.13 0.02
N ARG A 160 -5.97 9.21 -0.54
CA ARG A 160 -4.56 9.58 -0.48
C ARG A 160 -4.29 10.42 0.75
N LEU A 161 -3.39 9.95 1.64
CA LEU A 161 -3.05 10.61 2.89
C LEU A 161 -2.03 11.75 2.68
N TRP A 162 -2.17 12.48 1.60
CA TRP A 162 -1.41 13.69 1.27
C TRP A 162 -2.27 14.66 0.47
N THR A 163 -1.81 15.89 0.31
CA THR A 163 -2.56 16.94 -0.39
C THR A 163 -2.44 16.81 -1.91
N GLU A 164 -3.40 17.37 -2.64
CA GLU A 164 -3.32 17.45 -4.10
C GLU A 164 -2.08 18.25 -4.58
N ARG A 165 -1.64 19.23 -3.80
CA ARG A 165 -0.39 19.96 -4.06
C ARG A 165 0.83 19.04 -3.95
N ASP A 166 0.87 18.18 -2.93
CA ASP A 166 1.97 17.20 -2.79
C ASP A 166 1.98 16.22 -3.95
N GLN A 167 0.81 15.79 -4.45
CA GLN A 167 0.69 14.95 -5.64
C GLN A 167 1.40 15.56 -6.86
N GLN A 168 1.26 16.85 -7.07
CA GLN A 168 1.91 17.54 -8.19
C GLN A 168 3.43 17.51 -8.09
N SER A 169 3.98 17.50 -6.88
CA SER A 169 5.42 17.47 -6.60
C SER A 169 6.05 16.09 -6.69
N LEU A 170 5.24 15.01 -6.74
CA LEU A 170 5.77 13.65 -6.90
C LEU A 170 6.45 13.49 -8.26
N ARG A 171 7.53 12.69 -8.29
CA ARG A 171 8.15 12.27 -9.56
C ARG A 171 7.16 11.43 -10.37
N ASP A 172 7.27 11.43 -11.67
CA ASP A 172 6.33 10.72 -12.54
C ASP A 172 6.51 9.20 -12.42
N PHE A 173 7.76 8.70 -12.37
CA PHE A 173 8.10 7.28 -12.29
C PHE A 173 9.16 7.01 -11.22
N GLU A 174 9.18 5.77 -10.73
CA GLU A 174 10.30 5.28 -9.92
C GLU A 174 11.55 5.09 -10.79
N LEU A 175 12.73 5.29 -10.20
CA LEU A 175 13.96 4.87 -10.84
C LEU A 175 13.97 3.33 -10.95
N PRO A 176 14.38 2.75 -12.09
CA PRO A 176 14.54 1.30 -12.22
C PRO A 176 15.42 0.73 -11.10
N GLU A 177 15.12 -0.47 -10.64
CA GLU A 177 15.87 -1.12 -9.56
C GLU A 177 17.36 -1.25 -9.89
N ILE A 178 17.68 -1.61 -11.13
CA ILE A 178 19.04 -1.67 -11.66
C ILE A 178 19.85 -0.37 -11.49
N ALA A 179 19.19 0.76 -11.38
CA ALA A 179 19.84 2.06 -11.17
C ALA A 179 19.96 2.45 -9.68
N ARG A 180 19.46 1.60 -8.76
CA ARG A 180 19.34 1.89 -7.32
C ARG A 180 20.11 0.95 -6.42
N VAL A 181 20.38 -0.28 -6.88
CA VAL A 181 21.00 -1.35 -6.08
C VAL A 181 22.36 -1.74 -6.63
N ASP A 182 23.22 -2.27 -5.77
CA ASP A 182 24.44 -2.94 -6.19
C ASP A 182 24.09 -4.28 -6.87
N LEU A 183 24.57 -4.47 -8.08
CA LEU A 183 24.38 -5.67 -8.88
C LEU A 183 25.57 -6.63 -8.83
N SER A 184 26.58 -6.36 -8.01
CA SER A 184 27.80 -7.16 -7.96
C SER A 184 27.51 -8.64 -7.71
N ASP A 185 26.59 -8.95 -6.80
CA ASP A 185 26.21 -10.33 -6.49
C ASP A 185 25.48 -11.00 -7.68
N ALA A 186 24.65 -10.27 -8.39
CA ALA A 186 23.94 -10.80 -9.57
C ALA A 186 24.89 -11.05 -10.73
N VAL A 187 25.91 -10.21 -10.91
CA VAL A 187 26.94 -10.36 -11.96
C VAL A 187 27.88 -11.52 -11.66
N LEU A 188 28.17 -11.80 -10.36
CA LEU A 188 29.03 -12.90 -9.95
C LEU A 188 28.36 -14.29 -10.09
N GLN A 189 27.04 -14.32 -10.26
CA GLN A 189 26.25 -15.57 -10.44
C GLN A 189 26.00 -15.91 -11.91
N LEU A 190 26.40 -15.06 -12.85
CA LEU A 190 26.32 -15.26 -14.31
C LEU A 190 27.62 -15.84 -14.85
#